data_e445f034caeef8a92c27fb345d4da4f0
#
_entry.id   e445f034caeef8a92c27fb345d4da4f0
#
_cell.length_a   1.000
_cell.length_b   1.000
_cell.length_c   1.000
_cell.angle_alpha   90.00
_cell.angle_beta   90.00
_cell.angle_gamma   90.00
#
_symmetry.space_group_name_H-M   'P 1'
#
loop_
_entity.id
_entity.type
_entity.pdbx_description
1 polymer ?
#
loop_
_entity_poly.entity_id
_entity_poly.type
_entity_poly.pdbx_seq_one_letter_code
_entity_poly.pdbx_strand_id
1 'polypeptide(L)'
;MAKYIYQLKNWTDFVWDYNKIAFTLGEVRHLQGKLLGMMDGLGFSSKTEAMLETLTLDIMKSSEIEGEKLNRKQVRSSIAKRLGLETGGLTVVDRNVEGVVEMLLDATQNYTQPLSEDRLFGWHSALFPSGRSGLYKIEVGKYRTGEMQVVSGAMGKEKVHYEAVPAKDVKAEMDKLINWINKDSKIDFVIKSAIAHLWFVTIHPFDDGNGRIARALSDMLLARSDGSSQRFYSMSNQILKERKKYYAALEKTQWGDSDITFWLDWFLNCLKNALIDTESTLKNVLSK
;
A
#
# COMPACT_ATOMS: atom_id res chain seq x y z
N MET A 1 30.81 -7.65 5.00
CA MET A 1 30.02 -7.37 3.80
C MET A 1 28.63 -6.93 4.24
N ALA A 2 28.00 -5.99 3.51
CA ALA A 2 26.60 -5.65 3.76
C ALA A 2 25.74 -6.90 3.55
N LYS A 3 24.80 -7.15 4.48
CA LYS A 3 23.87 -8.28 4.40
C LYS A 3 22.55 -7.85 3.74
N TYR A 4 22.14 -6.61 4.02
CA TYR A 4 20.90 -6.06 3.53
C TYR A 4 21.12 -4.77 2.74
N ILE A 5 20.21 -4.44 1.84
CA ILE A 5 20.26 -3.28 0.97
C ILE A 5 20.50 -1.95 1.73
N TYR A 6 19.87 -1.79 2.91
CA TYR A 6 20.04 -0.55 3.70
C TYR A 6 21.45 -0.40 4.33
N GLN A 7 22.27 -1.45 4.33
CA GLN A 7 23.65 -1.40 4.82
C GLN A 7 24.66 -0.98 3.75
N LEU A 8 24.21 -0.77 2.52
CA LEU A 8 25.05 -0.30 1.42
C LEU A 8 25.38 1.19 1.62
N LYS A 9 26.59 1.59 1.19
CA LYS A 9 27.01 3.00 1.24
C LYS A 9 26.14 3.93 0.41
N ASN A 10 25.59 3.40 -0.70
CA ASN A 10 24.68 4.08 -1.62
C ASN A 10 23.22 3.72 -1.35
N TRP A 11 22.88 3.33 -0.13
CA TRP A 11 21.49 3.13 0.29
C TRP A 11 20.64 4.33 -0.09
N THR A 12 19.50 4.05 -0.74
CA THR A 12 18.55 4.99 -1.34
C THR A 12 18.92 5.53 -2.73
N ASP A 13 20.14 5.38 -3.22
CA ASP A 13 20.48 5.65 -4.62
C ASP A 13 20.11 4.43 -5.48
N PHE A 14 18.80 4.14 -5.53
CA PHE A 14 18.31 3.00 -6.28
C PHE A 14 18.56 3.15 -7.76
N VAL A 15 18.99 2.07 -8.40
CA VAL A 15 19.15 1.96 -9.85
C VAL A 15 18.27 0.87 -10.41
N TRP A 16 17.91 0.98 -11.68
CA TRP A 16 17.14 -0.04 -12.39
C TRP A 16 17.41 0.01 -13.89
N ASP A 17 17.26 -1.14 -14.54
CA ASP A 17 17.32 -1.25 -15.99
C ASP A 17 15.98 -0.83 -16.60
N TYR A 18 15.92 0.42 -17.08
CA TYR A 18 14.70 0.96 -17.68
C TYR A 18 14.23 0.13 -18.88
N ASN A 19 15.12 -0.46 -19.65
CA ASN A 19 14.73 -1.25 -20.83
C ASN A 19 13.93 -2.49 -20.45
N LYS A 20 14.21 -3.08 -19.28
CA LYS A 20 13.47 -4.25 -18.78
C LYS A 20 12.05 -3.93 -18.33
N ILE A 21 11.80 -2.71 -17.86
CA ILE A 21 10.52 -2.33 -17.28
C ILE A 21 9.68 -1.42 -18.21
N ALA A 22 10.27 -0.80 -19.21
CA ALA A 22 9.62 0.21 -20.06
C ALA A 22 8.35 -0.32 -20.75
N PHE A 23 8.41 -1.53 -21.29
CA PHE A 23 7.26 -2.12 -21.97
C PHE A 23 6.08 -2.34 -20.99
N THR A 24 6.34 -2.96 -19.83
CA THR A 24 5.30 -3.21 -18.82
C THR A 24 4.77 -1.90 -18.24
N LEU A 25 5.62 -0.89 -18.02
CA LEU A 25 5.19 0.44 -17.60
C LEU A 25 4.25 1.09 -18.65
N GLY A 26 4.57 0.95 -19.93
CA GLY A 26 3.73 1.42 -21.05
C GLY A 26 2.35 0.73 -21.04
N GLU A 27 2.31 -0.59 -20.83
CA GLU A 27 1.06 -1.34 -20.69
C GLU A 27 0.23 -0.88 -19.49
N VAL A 28 0.88 -0.69 -18.33
CA VAL A 28 0.22 -0.16 -17.12
C VAL A 28 -0.41 1.21 -17.39
N ARG A 29 0.32 2.13 -18.02
CA ARG A 29 -0.18 3.47 -18.36
C ARG A 29 -1.34 3.43 -19.33
N HIS A 30 -1.27 2.56 -20.35
CA HIS A 30 -2.37 2.34 -21.28
C HIS A 30 -3.63 1.82 -20.56
N LEU A 31 -3.48 0.82 -19.69
CA LEU A 31 -4.59 0.25 -18.93
C LEU A 31 -5.18 1.24 -17.93
N GLN A 32 -4.35 2.05 -17.23
CA GLN A 32 -4.83 3.12 -16.35
C GLN A 32 -5.69 4.13 -17.13
N GLY A 33 -5.17 4.67 -18.24
CA GLY A 33 -5.90 5.62 -19.07
C GLY A 33 -7.20 5.06 -19.62
N LYS A 34 -7.18 3.80 -20.09
CA LYS A 34 -8.36 3.10 -20.57
C LYS A 34 -9.42 2.93 -19.47
N LEU A 35 -9.01 2.47 -18.28
CA LEU A 35 -9.91 2.28 -17.14
C LEU A 35 -10.55 3.59 -16.71
N LEU A 36 -9.77 4.66 -16.56
CA LEU A 36 -10.26 5.98 -16.18
C LEU A 36 -11.27 6.50 -17.22
N GLY A 37 -10.95 6.38 -18.52
CA GLY A 37 -11.88 6.77 -19.61
C GLY A 37 -13.18 5.97 -19.60
N MET A 38 -13.12 4.65 -19.32
CA MET A 38 -14.33 3.83 -19.17
C MET A 38 -15.17 4.28 -17.99
N MET A 39 -14.55 4.60 -16.86
CA MET A 39 -15.23 5.06 -15.65
C MET A 39 -15.86 6.44 -15.83
N ASP A 40 -15.24 7.32 -16.59
CA ASP A 40 -15.81 8.65 -16.90
C ASP A 40 -17.05 8.57 -17.78
N GLY A 41 -17.18 7.52 -18.59
CA GLY A 41 -18.38 7.23 -19.37
C GLY A 41 -19.55 6.65 -18.56
N LEU A 42 -19.34 6.28 -17.29
CA LEU A 42 -20.41 5.73 -16.45
C LEU A 42 -21.26 6.84 -15.82
N GLY A 43 -22.55 6.55 -15.64
CA GLY A 43 -23.44 7.40 -14.83
C GLY A 43 -22.97 7.45 -13.36
N PHE A 44 -23.32 8.54 -12.67
CA PHE A 44 -22.87 8.82 -11.30
C PHE A 44 -23.09 7.66 -10.32
N SER A 45 -24.26 7.04 -10.33
CA SER A 45 -24.60 5.91 -9.44
C SER A 45 -23.68 4.71 -9.67
N SER A 46 -23.47 4.31 -10.93
CA SER A 46 -22.63 3.16 -11.27
C SER A 46 -21.14 3.42 -10.94
N LYS A 47 -20.69 4.64 -11.17
CA LYS A 47 -19.33 5.07 -10.85
C LYS A 47 -19.09 5.05 -9.34
N THR A 48 -20.03 5.55 -8.54
CA THR A 48 -19.98 5.55 -7.08
C THR A 48 -19.99 4.14 -6.52
N GLU A 49 -20.85 3.27 -7.06
CA GLU A 49 -20.91 1.86 -6.65
C GLU A 49 -19.62 1.12 -6.96
N ALA A 50 -19.03 1.30 -8.14
CA ALA A 50 -17.76 0.70 -8.53
C ALA A 50 -16.61 1.16 -7.62
N MET A 51 -16.57 2.45 -7.29
CA MET A 51 -15.57 3.01 -6.37
C MET A 51 -15.73 2.42 -4.96
N LEU A 52 -16.94 2.39 -4.42
CA LEU A 52 -17.25 1.86 -3.10
C LEU A 52 -16.90 0.37 -2.99
N GLU A 53 -17.18 -0.39 -4.04
CA GLU A 53 -16.83 -1.81 -4.13
C GLU A 53 -15.31 -2.01 -4.15
N THR A 54 -14.59 -1.23 -4.97
CA THR A 54 -13.14 -1.30 -5.08
C THR A 54 -12.44 -0.95 -3.77
N LEU A 55 -12.85 0.14 -3.10
CA LEU A 55 -12.29 0.54 -1.80
C LEU A 55 -12.58 -0.51 -0.72
N THR A 56 -13.80 -1.08 -0.73
CA THR A 56 -14.17 -2.16 0.19
C THR A 56 -13.27 -3.37 -0.01
N LEU A 57 -13.05 -3.78 -1.26
CA LEU A 57 -12.20 -4.90 -1.60
C LEU A 57 -10.75 -4.63 -1.18
N ASP A 58 -10.21 -3.46 -1.48
CA ASP A 58 -8.83 -3.12 -1.18
C ASP A 58 -8.53 -3.13 0.32
N ILE A 59 -9.40 -2.53 1.13
CA ILE A 59 -9.29 -2.54 2.60
C ILE A 59 -9.33 -3.97 3.15
N MET A 60 -10.31 -4.76 2.70
CA MET A 60 -10.43 -6.15 3.16
C MET A 60 -9.19 -6.96 2.81
N LYS A 61 -8.71 -6.83 1.57
CA LYS A 61 -7.58 -7.61 1.08
C LYS A 61 -6.26 -7.15 1.68
N SER A 62 -6.09 -5.85 1.91
CA SER A 62 -4.93 -5.33 2.64
C SER A 62 -4.85 -5.90 4.06
N SER A 63 -5.96 -5.99 4.78
CA SER A 63 -5.98 -6.61 6.12
C SER A 63 -5.78 -8.13 6.06
N GLU A 64 -6.35 -8.81 5.05
CA GLU A 64 -6.22 -10.25 4.86
C GLU A 64 -4.78 -10.68 4.54
N ILE A 65 -3.98 -9.86 3.87
CA ILE A 65 -2.54 -10.08 3.66
C ILE A 65 -1.82 -10.25 5.01
N GLU A 66 -2.19 -9.46 6.01
CA GLU A 66 -1.64 -9.52 7.37
C GLU A 66 -2.34 -10.56 8.28
N GLY A 67 -3.29 -11.32 7.73
CA GLY A 67 -4.02 -12.37 8.46
C GLY A 67 -5.26 -11.88 9.21
N GLU A 68 -5.65 -10.61 9.08
CA GLU A 68 -6.85 -10.05 9.69
C GLU A 68 -8.06 -10.17 8.75
N LYS A 69 -9.19 -10.62 9.29
CA LYS A 69 -10.46 -10.71 8.54
C LYS A 69 -11.43 -9.64 9.02
N LEU A 70 -11.72 -8.69 8.16
CA LEU A 70 -12.70 -7.64 8.44
C LEU A 70 -14.10 -8.04 7.97
N ASN A 71 -15.12 -7.48 8.62
CA ASN A 71 -16.51 -7.65 8.19
C ASN A 71 -16.81 -6.72 7.02
N ARG A 72 -17.15 -7.31 5.85
CA ARG A 72 -17.41 -6.58 4.61
C ARG A 72 -18.53 -5.52 4.74
N LYS A 73 -19.60 -5.83 5.47
CA LYS A 73 -20.72 -4.89 5.66
C LYS A 73 -20.29 -3.67 6.47
N GLN A 74 -19.47 -3.88 7.51
CA GLN A 74 -18.93 -2.79 8.32
C GLN A 74 -17.96 -1.92 7.52
N VAL A 75 -17.02 -2.53 6.75
CA VAL A 75 -16.09 -1.79 5.89
C VAL A 75 -16.84 -0.93 4.89
N ARG A 76 -17.80 -1.53 4.14
CA ARG A 76 -18.58 -0.80 3.16
C ARG A 76 -19.41 0.34 3.77
N SER A 77 -20.07 0.09 4.93
CA SER A 77 -20.85 1.10 5.64
C SER A 77 -19.96 2.27 6.12
N SER A 78 -18.77 1.97 6.67
CA SER A 78 -17.83 3.00 7.11
C SER A 78 -17.33 3.87 5.95
N ILE A 79 -16.98 3.27 4.82
CA ILE A 79 -16.58 4.00 3.61
C ILE A 79 -17.72 4.91 3.13
N ALA A 80 -18.91 4.35 2.95
CA ALA A 80 -20.07 5.09 2.44
C ALA A 80 -20.41 6.29 3.33
N LYS A 81 -20.42 6.10 4.66
CA LYS A 81 -20.63 7.19 5.63
C LYS A 81 -19.59 8.31 5.49
N ARG A 82 -18.31 7.98 5.35
CA ARG A 82 -17.21 8.97 5.24
C ARG A 82 -17.23 9.69 3.89
N LEU A 83 -17.76 9.05 2.84
CA LEU A 83 -17.93 9.66 1.51
C LEU A 83 -19.27 10.42 1.37
N GLY A 84 -20.10 10.49 2.42
CA GLY A 84 -21.40 11.17 2.39
C GLY A 84 -22.43 10.45 1.52
N LEU A 85 -22.28 9.14 1.31
CA LEU A 85 -23.23 8.32 0.55
C LEU A 85 -24.34 7.80 1.45
N GLU A 86 -25.57 7.71 0.92
CA GLU A 86 -26.68 7.14 1.68
C GLU A 86 -26.42 5.66 1.99
N THR A 87 -26.49 5.33 3.28
CA THR A 87 -26.43 3.94 3.77
C THR A 87 -27.82 3.53 4.25
N GLY A 88 -28.37 2.46 3.70
CA GLY A 88 -29.69 1.95 4.06
C GLY A 88 -29.79 1.35 5.46
N GLY A 89 -29.29 2.05 6.48
CA GLY A 89 -29.37 1.67 7.89
C GLY A 89 -28.09 1.97 8.70
N LEU A 90 -28.23 2.08 10.03
CA LEU A 90 -27.11 2.27 10.96
C LEU A 90 -26.45 0.91 11.22
N THR A 91 -25.30 0.65 10.60
CA THR A 91 -24.44 -0.47 10.97
C THR A 91 -23.47 0.01 12.04
N VAL A 92 -23.45 -0.65 13.19
CA VAL A 92 -22.40 -0.43 14.21
C VAL A 92 -21.08 -0.93 13.62
N VAL A 93 -20.11 -0.06 13.55
CA VAL A 93 -18.78 -0.36 12.97
C VAL A 93 -17.77 -0.48 14.09
N ASP A 94 -16.95 -1.53 14.04
CA ASP A 94 -15.84 -1.74 14.94
C ASP A 94 -14.77 -0.64 14.73
N ARG A 95 -14.14 -0.19 15.83
CA ARG A 95 -13.10 0.86 15.77
C ARG A 95 -11.90 0.46 14.91
N ASN A 96 -11.55 -0.82 14.91
CA ASN A 96 -10.46 -1.32 14.06
C ASN A 96 -10.83 -1.19 12.58
N VAL A 97 -12.07 -1.49 12.20
CA VAL A 97 -12.57 -1.27 10.83
C VAL A 97 -12.56 0.22 10.47
N GLU A 98 -13.06 1.08 11.38
CA GLU A 98 -13.04 2.52 11.16
C GLU A 98 -11.65 3.06 10.92
N GLY A 99 -10.66 2.59 11.68
CA GLY A 99 -9.27 3.05 11.56
C GLY A 99 -8.61 2.65 10.23
N VAL A 100 -8.81 1.41 9.76
CA VAL A 100 -8.27 0.99 8.46
C VAL A 100 -8.93 1.77 7.32
N VAL A 101 -10.25 2.01 7.41
CA VAL A 101 -11.00 2.83 6.43
C VAL A 101 -10.47 4.27 6.44
N GLU A 102 -10.26 4.87 7.61
CA GLU A 102 -9.74 6.22 7.76
C GLU A 102 -8.39 6.38 7.10
N MET A 103 -7.45 5.49 7.39
CA MET A 103 -6.11 5.51 6.80
C MET A 103 -6.17 5.47 5.27
N LEU A 104 -6.91 4.51 4.67
CA LEU A 104 -6.95 4.37 3.21
C LEU A 104 -7.67 5.55 2.56
N LEU A 105 -8.76 6.05 3.15
CA LEU A 105 -9.45 7.21 2.61
C LEU A 105 -8.60 8.47 2.72
N ASP A 106 -7.88 8.69 3.82
CA ASP A 106 -6.94 9.82 3.89
C ASP A 106 -5.86 9.69 2.81
N ALA A 107 -5.26 8.50 2.64
CA ALA A 107 -4.25 8.28 1.61
C ALA A 107 -4.76 8.59 0.21
N THR A 108 -5.98 8.18 -0.14
CA THR A 108 -6.52 8.28 -1.50
C THR A 108 -7.31 9.58 -1.75
N GLN A 109 -8.07 10.09 -0.79
CA GLN A 109 -8.84 11.33 -0.96
C GLN A 109 -7.93 12.57 -0.82
N ASN A 110 -6.98 12.51 0.11
CA ASN A 110 -6.01 13.59 0.37
C ASN A 110 -4.67 13.34 -0.33
N TYR A 111 -4.66 12.66 -1.48
CA TYR A 111 -3.46 12.24 -2.18
C TYR A 111 -2.55 13.41 -2.62
N THR A 112 -3.09 14.59 -2.84
CA THR A 112 -2.34 15.81 -3.20
C THR A 112 -1.59 16.41 -2.02
N GLN A 113 -2.03 16.14 -0.79
CA GLN A 113 -1.40 16.68 0.41
C GLN A 113 -0.01 16.06 0.61
N PRO A 114 0.98 16.82 1.10
CA PRO A 114 2.28 16.30 1.42
C PRO A 114 2.19 15.14 2.43
N LEU A 115 3.10 14.18 2.31
CA LEU A 115 3.32 13.21 3.36
C LEU A 115 4.08 13.89 4.51
N SER A 116 3.65 13.67 5.75
CA SER A 116 4.35 14.14 6.94
C SER A 116 4.48 13.00 7.96
N GLU A 117 5.38 13.18 8.91
CA GLU A 117 5.51 12.26 10.05
C GLU A 117 4.18 12.18 10.82
N ASP A 118 3.55 13.33 11.13
CA ASP A 118 2.27 13.38 11.83
C ASP A 118 1.17 12.63 11.07
N ARG A 119 1.16 12.70 9.73
CA ARG A 119 0.21 11.96 8.91
C ARG A 119 0.40 10.46 9.03
N LEU A 120 1.65 9.98 8.98
CA LEU A 120 1.99 8.58 9.19
C LEU A 120 1.64 8.11 10.62
N PHE A 121 1.89 8.94 11.62
CA PHE A 121 1.51 8.66 13.01
C PHE A 121 -0.01 8.62 13.19
N GLY A 122 -0.74 9.48 12.50
CA GLY A 122 -2.20 9.45 12.42
C GLY A 122 -2.70 8.13 11.83
N TRP A 123 -2.15 7.68 10.71
CA TRP A 123 -2.48 6.39 10.11
C TRP A 123 -2.20 5.21 11.05
N HIS A 124 -1.04 5.24 11.70
CA HIS A 124 -0.68 4.19 12.66
C HIS A 124 -1.61 4.18 13.86
N SER A 125 -1.97 5.35 14.41
CA SER A 125 -2.91 5.49 15.52
C SER A 125 -4.32 5.00 15.15
N ALA A 126 -4.75 5.27 13.93
CA ALA A 126 -6.02 4.78 13.42
C ALA A 126 -6.06 3.24 13.31
N LEU A 127 -4.96 2.61 12.89
CA LEU A 127 -4.85 1.14 12.81
C LEU A 127 -4.91 0.47 14.19
N PHE A 128 -4.43 1.11 15.23
CA PHE A 128 -4.30 0.52 16.58
C PHE A 128 -4.95 1.37 17.66
N PRO A 129 -6.29 1.58 17.61
CA PRO A 129 -6.99 2.48 18.53
C PRO A 129 -6.96 2.00 20.00
N SER A 130 -6.66 0.72 20.23
CA SER A 130 -6.51 0.14 21.58
C SER A 130 -5.08 0.19 22.11
N GLY A 131 -4.10 0.62 21.30
CA GLY A 131 -2.67 0.54 21.66
C GLY A 131 -2.11 -0.87 21.66
N ARG A 132 -2.78 -1.80 20.96
CA ARG A 132 -2.40 -3.21 20.93
C ARG A 132 -2.45 -3.76 19.50
N SER A 133 -1.54 -4.70 19.24
CA SER A 133 -1.59 -5.63 18.11
C SER A 133 -1.86 -7.03 18.67
N GLY A 134 -3.05 -7.56 18.43
CA GLY A 134 -3.51 -8.77 19.09
C GLY A 134 -3.42 -8.65 20.62
N LEU A 135 -2.63 -9.52 21.27
CA LEU A 135 -2.42 -9.51 22.71
C LEU A 135 -1.27 -8.59 23.16
N TYR A 136 -0.43 -8.13 22.26
CA TYR A 136 0.77 -7.36 22.58
C TYR A 136 0.49 -5.86 22.62
N LYS A 137 1.03 -5.18 23.63
CA LYS A 137 1.07 -3.71 23.66
C LYS A 137 2.15 -3.24 22.68
N ILE A 138 1.84 -2.23 21.88
CA ILE A 138 2.76 -1.64 20.90
C ILE A 138 2.86 -0.12 21.11
N GLU A 139 3.92 0.47 20.58
CA GLU A 139 4.11 1.91 20.52
C GLU A 139 3.24 2.49 19.40
N VAL A 140 2.20 3.25 19.74
CA VAL A 140 1.23 3.80 18.78
C VAL A 140 1.49 5.26 18.49
N GLY A 141 1.41 5.64 17.21
CA GLY A 141 1.58 7.04 16.79
C GLY A 141 3.01 7.55 16.94
N LYS A 142 3.99 6.66 16.94
CA LYS A 142 5.42 6.97 16.93
C LYS A 142 6.23 5.81 16.37
N TYR A 143 7.47 6.08 15.98
CA TYR A 143 8.37 5.04 15.52
C TYR A 143 8.76 4.10 16.67
N ARG A 144 9.05 2.84 16.31
CA ARG A 144 9.55 1.83 17.25
C ARG A 144 10.88 2.25 17.88
N THR A 145 11.08 1.82 19.10
CA THR A 145 12.33 2.01 19.85
C THR A 145 13.12 0.71 19.98
N GLY A 146 12.49 -0.43 19.69
CA GLY A 146 13.10 -1.75 19.69
C GLY A 146 13.64 -2.17 18.33
N GLU A 147 14.60 -3.12 18.32
CA GLU A 147 15.04 -3.78 17.09
C GLU A 147 13.92 -4.65 16.53
N MET A 148 13.88 -4.81 15.19
CA MET A 148 12.79 -5.49 14.52
C MET A 148 13.31 -6.52 13.52
N GLN A 149 12.72 -7.71 13.56
CA GLN A 149 12.95 -8.77 12.59
C GLN A 149 11.63 -9.20 11.97
N VAL A 150 11.63 -9.41 10.66
CA VAL A 150 10.52 -10.03 9.94
C VAL A 150 10.74 -11.53 9.95
N VAL A 151 9.86 -12.23 10.64
CA VAL A 151 10.01 -13.67 10.87
C VAL A 151 8.78 -14.44 10.36
N SER A 152 8.97 -15.74 10.09
CA SER A 152 7.88 -16.69 9.87
C SER A 152 8.19 -18.02 10.57
N GLY A 153 7.15 -18.79 10.85
CA GLY A 153 7.26 -20.08 11.54
C GLY A 153 6.61 -20.08 12.91
N ALA A 154 6.63 -21.24 13.57
CA ALA A 154 6.12 -21.37 14.92
C ALA A 154 7.10 -20.80 15.95
N MET A 155 6.58 -20.35 17.09
CA MET A 155 7.37 -19.83 18.20
C MET A 155 8.49 -20.83 18.58
N GLY A 156 9.73 -20.32 18.63
CA GLY A 156 10.94 -21.12 18.90
C GLY A 156 11.52 -21.86 17.69
N LYS A 157 10.90 -21.69 16.49
CA LYS A 157 11.40 -22.22 15.20
C LYS A 157 11.25 -21.17 14.10
N GLU A 158 11.38 -19.90 14.46
CA GLU A 158 11.23 -18.80 13.53
C GLU A 158 12.37 -18.76 12.52
N LYS A 159 12.01 -18.57 11.26
CA LYS A 159 12.95 -18.21 10.20
C LYS A 159 12.98 -16.68 10.08
N VAL A 160 14.14 -16.08 10.30
CA VAL A 160 14.33 -14.63 10.05
C VAL A 160 14.48 -14.42 8.55
N HIS A 161 13.56 -13.66 7.98
CA HIS A 161 13.58 -13.24 6.57
C HIS A 161 14.34 -11.94 6.38
N TYR A 162 14.21 -11.03 7.33
CA TYR A 162 14.78 -9.70 7.22
C TYR A 162 14.99 -9.09 8.61
N GLU A 163 16.08 -8.37 8.79
CA GLU A 163 16.36 -7.52 9.95
C GLU A 163 16.22 -6.07 9.50
N ALA A 164 15.29 -5.35 10.12
CA ALA A 164 14.99 -3.98 9.74
C ALA A 164 16.14 -2.99 10.12
N VAL A 165 16.05 -1.78 9.60
CA VAL A 165 16.96 -0.67 9.96
C VAL A 165 17.04 -0.55 11.50
N PRO A 166 18.23 -0.36 12.08
CA PRO A 166 18.38 -0.18 13.52
C PRO A 166 17.47 0.91 14.07
N ALA A 167 16.86 0.67 15.25
CA ALA A 167 15.85 1.57 15.82
C ALA A 167 16.34 3.03 15.93
N LYS A 168 17.60 3.24 16.28
CA LYS A 168 18.24 4.56 16.40
C LYS A 168 18.30 5.34 15.08
N ASP A 169 18.26 4.66 13.94
CA ASP A 169 18.41 5.25 12.61
C ASP A 169 17.05 5.45 11.91
N VAL A 170 15.96 4.86 12.45
CA VAL A 170 14.60 4.89 11.85
C VAL A 170 14.13 6.31 11.55
N LYS A 171 14.27 7.23 12.51
CA LYS A 171 13.82 8.62 12.32
C LYS A 171 14.52 9.28 11.14
N ALA A 172 15.84 9.16 11.07
CA ALA A 172 16.64 9.76 9.99
C ALA A 172 16.30 9.16 8.61
N GLU A 173 16.09 7.86 8.56
CA GLU A 173 15.69 7.16 7.32
C GLU A 173 14.27 7.54 6.88
N MET A 174 13.34 7.67 7.82
CA MET A 174 11.98 8.15 7.51
C MET A 174 11.97 9.59 7.03
N ASP A 175 12.78 10.48 7.61
CA ASP A 175 12.91 11.85 7.12
C ASP A 175 13.40 11.91 5.67
N LYS A 176 14.37 11.06 5.29
CA LYS A 176 14.84 10.93 3.91
C LYS A 176 13.70 10.47 2.98
N LEU A 177 12.96 9.44 3.37
CA LEU A 177 11.85 8.90 2.59
C LEU A 177 10.74 9.95 2.39
N ILE A 178 10.31 10.61 3.47
CA ILE A 178 9.27 11.64 3.43
C ILE A 178 9.69 12.79 2.51
N ASN A 179 10.91 13.28 2.66
CA ASN A 179 11.44 14.34 1.81
C ASN A 179 11.50 13.92 0.34
N TRP A 180 11.93 12.68 0.06
CA TRP A 180 12.00 12.15 -1.30
C TRP A 180 10.60 12.01 -1.94
N ILE A 181 9.59 11.55 -1.17
CA ILE A 181 8.21 11.43 -1.65
C ILE A 181 7.63 12.81 -2.00
N ASN A 182 7.91 13.82 -1.19
CA ASN A 182 7.36 15.16 -1.37
C ASN A 182 8.12 16.00 -2.42
N LYS A 183 9.36 15.60 -2.74
CA LYS A 183 10.16 16.31 -3.74
C LYS A 183 9.61 16.09 -5.14
N ASP A 184 9.49 17.17 -5.91
CA ASP A 184 9.23 17.09 -7.34
C ASP A 184 10.38 16.33 -8.03
N SER A 185 10.02 15.38 -8.85
CA SER A 185 10.99 14.56 -9.58
C SER A 185 10.41 14.18 -10.94
N LYS A 186 11.31 13.85 -11.88
CA LYS A 186 10.93 13.33 -13.20
C LYS A 186 10.60 11.82 -13.16
N ILE A 187 10.65 11.21 -11.97
CA ILE A 187 10.31 9.79 -11.81
C ILE A 187 8.80 9.64 -11.99
N ASP A 188 8.42 8.72 -12.84
CA ASP A 188 7.03 8.31 -13.04
C ASP A 188 6.38 7.92 -11.70
N PHE A 189 5.14 8.39 -11.42
CA PHE A 189 4.48 8.13 -10.14
C PHE A 189 4.21 6.65 -9.87
N VAL A 190 4.05 5.81 -10.89
CA VAL A 190 3.93 4.35 -10.71
C VAL A 190 5.24 3.79 -10.19
N ILE A 191 6.38 4.19 -10.80
CA ILE A 191 7.72 3.82 -10.32
C ILE A 191 7.96 4.38 -8.91
N LYS A 192 7.59 5.65 -8.68
CA LYS A 192 7.72 6.29 -7.36
C LYS A 192 6.93 5.55 -6.28
N SER A 193 5.74 5.05 -6.62
CA SER A 193 4.91 4.21 -5.75
C SER A 193 5.63 2.90 -5.36
N ALA A 194 6.19 2.21 -6.34
CA ALA A 194 6.93 0.97 -6.11
C ALA A 194 8.17 1.18 -5.24
N ILE A 195 8.95 2.25 -5.49
CA ILE A 195 10.13 2.60 -4.71
C ILE A 195 9.74 2.96 -3.26
N ALA A 196 8.72 3.80 -3.08
CA ALA A 196 8.26 4.21 -1.76
C ALA A 196 7.79 3.01 -0.92
N HIS A 197 7.11 2.05 -1.54
CA HIS A 197 6.69 0.81 -0.89
C HIS A 197 7.90 0.00 -0.39
N LEU A 198 8.84 -0.29 -1.29
CA LEU A 198 10.07 -1.04 -0.94
C LEU A 198 10.84 -0.34 0.17
N TRP A 199 11.05 0.96 0.02
CA TRP A 199 11.83 1.75 0.97
C TRP A 199 11.18 1.76 2.35
N PHE A 200 9.85 2.01 2.43
CA PHE A 200 9.12 2.00 3.69
C PHE A 200 9.16 0.63 4.40
N VAL A 201 8.89 -0.48 3.66
CA VAL A 201 8.95 -1.82 4.27
C VAL A 201 10.36 -2.25 4.63
N THR A 202 11.40 -1.66 4.00
CA THR A 202 12.79 -1.89 4.34
C THR A 202 13.17 -1.15 5.63
N ILE A 203 12.72 0.08 5.84
CA ILE A 203 12.90 0.79 7.12
C ILE A 203 12.13 0.08 8.24
N HIS A 204 10.91 -0.36 7.96
CA HIS A 204 10.00 -1.01 8.91
C HIS A 204 9.83 -0.21 10.20
N PRO A 205 9.28 1.03 10.11
CA PRO A 205 9.42 2.03 11.17
C PRO A 205 8.55 1.81 12.40
N PHE A 206 7.54 0.95 12.36
CA PHE A 206 6.58 0.71 13.43
C PHE A 206 6.69 -0.69 14.01
N ASP A 207 6.18 -0.89 15.22
CA ASP A 207 6.12 -2.22 15.86
C ASP A 207 5.22 -3.19 15.10
N ASP A 208 4.14 -2.68 14.46
CA ASP A 208 3.23 -3.42 13.58
C ASP A 208 2.56 -2.47 12.58
N GLY A 209 1.79 -3.01 11.63
CA GLY A 209 1.05 -2.21 10.64
C GLY A 209 1.87 -1.72 9.45
N ASN A 210 3.16 -2.01 9.40
CA ASN A 210 4.06 -1.54 8.33
C ASN A 210 3.57 -1.95 6.93
N GLY A 211 3.07 -3.17 6.76
CA GLY A 211 2.54 -3.65 5.48
C GLY A 211 1.29 -2.87 5.05
N ARG A 212 0.35 -2.62 5.96
CA ARG A 212 -0.88 -1.86 5.67
C ARG A 212 -0.57 -0.41 5.30
N ILE A 213 0.34 0.23 6.05
CA ILE A 213 0.77 1.62 5.78
C ILE A 213 1.56 1.70 4.46
N ALA A 214 2.44 0.74 4.15
CA ALA A 214 3.16 0.69 2.88
C ALA A 214 2.19 0.61 1.68
N ARG A 215 1.12 -0.20 1.78
CA ARG A 215 0.10 -0.28 0.73
C ARG A 215 -0.71 1.01 0.63
N ALA A 216 -1.11 1.61 1.75
CA ALA A 216 -1.77 2.93 1.73
C ALA A 216 -0.88 4.02 1.11
N LEU A 217 0.43 4.00 1.40
CA LEU A 217 1.41 4.89 0.79
C LEU A 217 1.52 4.67 -0.73
N SER A 218 1.49 3.40 -1.17
CA SER A 218 1.45 3.07 -2.60
C SER A 218 0.17 3.61 -3.24
N ASP A 219 -0.97 3.42 -2.61
CA ASP A 219 -2.27 3.89 -3.12
C ASP A 219 -2.33 5.42 -3.20
N MET A 220 -1.73 6.14 -2.24
CA MET A 220 -1.59 7.60 -2.32
C MET A 220 -0.79 8.02 -3.57
N LEU A 221 0.33 7.38 -3.84
CA LEU A 221 1.16 7.71 -5.00
C LEU A 221 0.54 7.26 -6.32
N LEU A 222 -0.19 6.15 -6.34
CA LEU A 222 -0.99 5.73 -7.49
C LEU A 222 -2.16 6.69 -7.74
N ALA A 223 -2.81 7.23 -6.70
CA ALA A 223 -3.81 8.28 -6.86
C ALA A 223 -3.21 9.57 -7.46
N ARG A 224 -1.98 9.93 -7.08
CA ARG A 224 -1.21 11.01 -7.75
C ARG A 224 -0.95 10.70 -9.23
N SER A 225 -0.62 9.44 -9.52
CA SER A 225 -0.42 8.95 -10.89
C SER A 225 -1.68 9.04 -11.75
N ASP A 226 -2.83 8.68 -11.16
CA ASP A 226 -4.13 8.72 -11.83
C ASP A 226 -4.71 10.15 -11.91
N GLY A 227 -4.17 11.09 -11.13
CA GLY A 227 -4.72 12.46 -10.98
C GLY A 227 -6.13 12.45 -10.38
N SER A 228 -6.50 11.40 -9.64
CA SER A 228 -7.86 11.16 -9.16
C SER A 228 -7.87 10.54 -7.77
N SER A 229 -8.79 11.02 -6.94
CA SER A 229 -9.11 10.37 -5.65
C SER A 229 -9.99 9.12 -5.82
N GLN A 230 -10.57 8.93 -7.01
CA GLN A 230 -11.44 7.80 -7.28
C GLN A 230 -10.62 6.59 -7.69
N ARG A 231 -10.66 5.55 -6.85
CA ARG A 231 -9.94 4.30 -7.07
C ARG A 231 -10.88 3.25 -7.67
N PHE A 232 -10.47 2.66 -8.78
CA PHE A 232 -11.26 1.65 -9.50
C PHE A 232 -10.53 0.32 -9.67
N TYR A 233 -9.35 0.16 -9.09
CA TYR A 233 -8.59 -1.08 -9.06
C TYR A 233 -7.97 -1.30 -7.69
N SER A 234 -7.79 -2.54 -7.28
CA SER A 234 -7.21 -2.91 -5.99
C SER A 234 -5.87 -3.60 -6.17
N MET A 235 -4.82 -2.92 -5.78
CA MET A 235 -3.48 -3.49 -5.73
C MET A 235 -3.40 -4.57 -4.65
N SER A 236 -4.01 -4.35 -3.49
CA SER A 236 -4.02 -5.30 -2.37
C SER A 236 -4.70 -6.63 -2.74
N ASN A 237 -5.76 -6.61 -3.57
CA ASN A 237 -6.38 -7.84 -4.06
C ASN A 237 -5.42 -8.67 -4.91
N GLN A 238 -4.66 -8.03 -5.79
CA GLN A 238 -3.69 -8.74 -6.61
C GLN A 238 -2.48 -9.22 -5.79
N ILE A 239 -1.97 -8.40 -4.86
CA ILE A 239 -0.92 -8.81 -3.92
C ILE A 239 -1.33 -10.07 -3.16
N LEU A 240 -2.58 -10.14 -2.67
CA LEU A 240 -3.05 -11.31 -1.94
C LEU A 240 -3.06 -12.57 -2.81
N LYS A 241 -3.49 -12.48 -4.08
CA LYS A 241 -3.43 -13.59 -5.04
C LYS A 241 -2.00 -14.10 -5.26
N GLU A 242 -1.03 -13.20 -5.21
CA GLU A 242 0.38 -13.47 -5.44
C GLU A 242 1.23 -13.35 -4.16
N ARG A 243 0.62 -13.54 -2.97
CA ARG A 243 1.23 -13.25 -1.67
C ARG A 243 2.62 -13.87 -1.49
N LYS A 244 2.83 -15.10 -1.94
CA LYS A 244 4.14 -15.76 -1.86
C LYS A 244 5.19 -15.07 -2.73
N LYS A 245 4.80 -14.64 -3.94
CA LYS A 245 5.70 -13.91 -4.86
C LYS A 245 6.02 -12.52 -4.31
N TYR A 246 5.05 -11.85 -3.69
CA TYR A 246 5.24 -10.56 -3.03
C TYR A 246 6.34 -10.61 -1.96
N TYR A 247 6.22 -11.53 -1.00
CA TYR A 247 7.24 -11.65 0.04
C TYR A 247 8.59 -12.13 -0.51
N ALA A 248 8.60 -13.02 -1.50
CA ALA A 248 9.84 -13.44 -2.16
C ALA A 248 10.51 -12.28 -2.92
N ALA A 249 9.75 -11.39 -3.55
CA ALA A 249 10.29 -10.22 -4.23
C ALA A 249 10.89 -9.22 -3.24
N LEU A 250 10.21 -8.96 -2.12
CA LEU A 250 10.75 -8.15 -1.03
C LEU A 250 12.04 -8.73 -0.47
N GLU A 251 12.02 -10.00 -0.03
CA GLU A 251 13.16 -10.68 0.56
C GLU A 251 14.37 -10.63 -0.39
N LYS A 252 14.17 -11.01 -1.67
CA LYS A 252 15.24 -11.00 -2.67
C LYS A 252 15.86 -9.62 -2.85
N THR A 253 15.04 -8.57 -2.91
CA THR A 253 15.51 -7.20 -3.13
C THR A 253 16.19 -6.65 -1.88
N GLN A 254 15.64 -6.94 -0.69
CA GLN A 254 16.23 -6.50 0.59
C GLN A 254 17.58 -7.15 0.89
N TRP A 255 17.85 -8.36 0.35
CA TRP A 255 19.14 -9.05 0.43
C TRP A 255 20.07 -8.75 -0.75
N GLY A 256 19.63 -7.94 -1.70
CA GLY A 256 20.35 -7.59 -2.90
C GLY A 256 21.27 -6.37 -2.76
N ASP A 257 21.53 -5.78 -3.90
CA ASP A 257 22.26 -4.52 -4.05
C ASP A 257 21.29 -3.36 -4.34
N SER A 258 21.79 -2.23 -4.86
CA SER A 258 20.97 -1.06 -5.20
C SER A 258 20.16 -1.23 -6.49
N ASP A 259 20.35 -2.32 -7.26
CA ASP A 259 19.51 -2.61 -8.44
C ASP A 259 18.17 -3.22 -8.02
N ILE A 260 17.14 -2.41 -8.12
CA ILE A 260 15.77 -2.78 -7.78
C ILE A 260 14.91 -3.18 -8.99
N THR A 261 15.53 -3.47 -10.14
CA THR A 261 14.81 -3.86 -11.37
C THR A 261 13.84 -5.02 -11.13
N PHE A 262 14.27 -6.03 -10.36
CA PHE A 262 13.41 -7.19 -10.06
C PHE A 262 12.16 -6.81 -9.27
N TRP A 263 12.28 -5.91 -8.29
CA TRP A 263 11.15 -5.40 -7.53
C TRP A 263 10.19 -4.58 -8.40
N LEU A 264 10.74 -3.68 -9.23
CA LEU A 264 9.94 -2.86 -10.14
C LEU A 264 9.19 -3.71 -11.16
N ASP A 265 9.85 -4.72 -11.74
CA ASP A 265 9.19 -5.65 -12.68
C ASP A 265 8.03 -6.40 -11.99
N TRP A 266 8.26 -6.93 -10.80
CA TRP A 266 7.20 -7.58 -10.03
C TRP A 266 6.03 -6.62 -9.74
N PHE A 267 6.32 -5.41 -9.24
CA PHE A 267 5.31 -4.42 -8.87
C PHE A 267 4.47 -3.99 -10.08
N LEU A 268 5.11 -3.72 -11.21
CA LEU A 268 4.45 -3.34 -12.45
C LEU A 268 3.55 -4.47 -12.98
N ASN A 269 4.01 -5.70 -12.98
CA ASN A 269 3.20 -6.85 -13.39
C ASN A 269 2.01 -7.07 -12.45
N CYS A 270 2.19 -6.90 -11.13
CA CYS A 270 1.11 -6.95 -10.15
C CYS A 270 0.06 -5.87 -10.42
N LEU A 271 0.48 -4.62 -10.66
CA LEU A 271 -0.42 -3.51 -10.98
C LEU A 271 -1.14 -3.73 -12.33
N LYS A 272 -0.42 -4.21 -13.36
CA LYS A 272 -1.01 -4.58 -14.65
C LYS A 272 -2.14 -5.59 -14.47
N ASN A 273 -1.89 -6.65 -13.71
CA ASN A 273 -2.90 -7.69 -13.45
C ASN A 273 -4.10 -7.15 -12.68
N ALA A 274 -3.89 -6.26 -11.69
CA ALA A 274 -4.98 -5.60 -10.98
C ALA A 274 -5.87 -4.77 -11.91
N LEU A 275 -5.28 -4.05 -12.86
CA LEU A 275 -6.01 -3.27 -13.86
C LEU A 275 -6.80 -4.15 -14.84
N ILE A 276 -6.21 -5.25 -15.32
CA ILE A 276 -6.87 -6.22 -16.22
C ILE A 276 -8.07 -6.88 -15.53
N ASP A 277 -7.92 -7.30 -14.28
CA ASP A 277 -9.00 -7.91 -13.51
C ASP A 277 -10.18 -6.95 -13.35
N THR A 278 -9.90 -5.67 -13.09
CA THR A 278 -10.93 -4.64 -12.95
C THR A 278 -11.65 -4.38 -14.28
N GLU A 279 -10.91 -4.25 -15.38
CA GLU A 279 -11.51 -4.08 -16.72
C GLU A 279 -12.45 -5.23 -17.08
N SER A 280 -12.05 -6.46 -16.79
CA SER A 280 -12.87 -7.65 -17.02
C SER A 280 -14.16 -7.62 -16.22
N THR A 281 -14.08 -7.23 -14.93
CA THR A 281 -15.25 -7.12 -14.06
C THR A 281 -16.23 -6.05 -14.54
N LEU A 282 -15.71 -4.88 -14.92
CA LEU A 282 -16.53 -3.78 -15.44
C LEU A 282 -17.25 -4.14 -16.75
N LYS A 283 -16.56 -4.77 -17.69
CA LYS A 283 -17.18 -5.24 -18.95
C LYS A 283 -18.35 -6.18 -18.68
N ASN A 284 -18.20 -7.10 -17.73
CA ASN A 284 -19.27 -8.02 -17.34
C ASN A 284 -20.47 -7.32 -16.68
N VAL A 285 -20.25 -6.21 -16.01
CA VAL A 285 -21.32 -5.40 -15.41
C VAL A 285 -22.02 -4.55 -16.47
N LEU A 286 -21.29 -3.98 -17.41
CA LEU A 286 -21.82 -3.11 -18.47
C LEU A 286 -22.53 -3.88 -19.60
N SER A 287 -22.30 -5.18 -19.74
CA SER A 287 -22.95 -6.02 -20.74
C SER A 287 -24.30 -6.62 -20.30
N LYS A 288 -24.72 -6.35 -19.07
CA LYS A 288 -26.01 -6.74 -18.49
C LYS A 288 -27.01 -5.59 -18.53
#